data_24fb1c4b99b0836257e1dc0759fc4b5a
#
_entry.id   24fb1c4b99b0836257e1dc0759fc4b5a
#
_cell.length_a   1.000
_cell.length_b   1.000
_cell.length_c   1.000
_cell.angle_alpha   90.00
_cell.angle_beta   90.00
_cell.angle_gamma   90.00
#
_symmetry.space_group_name_H-M   'P 1'
#
loop_
_entity.id
_entity.type
_entity.pdbx_description
1 polymer ?
#
loop_
_entity_poly.entity_id
_entity_poly.type
_entity_poly.pdbx_seq_one_letter_code
_entity_poly.pdbx_strand_id
1 'polypeptide(L)'
;MKKIVEMTHDIMRNYTKSKGIAVDFTMGNGYDTLFLAQQDFAKVIAFDIQEESLMRTKALLQKEKQLAKVNLICDGHENLDAYVSAFDVGIFNFGYLPQTDKCVTTKLATSKIAVEKALACLAVHGVLLLVLYPGHEEGKKEADYFLEKAKALPSKQFAICHIALMNKKQAPSILVIERQAKG
;
A
#
# COMPACT_ATOMS: atom_id res chain seq x y z
N MET A 1 -19.65 6.26 9.76
CA MET A 1 -18.71 5.24 9.28
C MET A 1 -17.41 5.93 8.93
N LYS A 2 -16.24 5.35 9.30
CA LYS A 2 -14.91 5.89 9.00
C LYS A 2 -14.66 5.98 7.49
N LYS A 3 -13.79 6.91 7.06
CA LYS A 3 -13.29 6.96 5.67
C LYS A 3 -12.41 5.74 5.39
N ILE A 4 -12.28 5.36 4.14
CA ILE A 4 -11.45 4.20 3.72
C ILE A 4 -10.01 4.33 4.26
N VAL A 5 -9.39 5.50 4.16
CA VAL A 5 -8.03 5.75 4.68
C VAL A 5 -7.93 5.54 6.20
N GLU A 6 -8.95 5.96 6.96
CA GLU A 6 -8.98 5.71 8.42
C GLU A 6 -9.11 4.22 8.74
N MET A 7 -9.87 3.48 7.92
CA MET A 7 -10.02 2.03 8.06
C MET A 7 -8.71 1.30 7.74
N THR A 8 -7.96 1.74 6.71
CA THR A 8 -6.63 1.16 6.41
C THR A 8 -5.65 1.38 7.56
N HIS A 9 -5.62 2.57 8.15
CA HIS A 9 -4.78 2.87 9.30
C HIS A 9 -5.13 2.00 10.51
N ASP A 10 -6.43 1.80 10.81
CA ASP A 10 -6.84 0.91 11.91
C ASP A 10 -6.41 -0.54 11.66
N ILE A 11 -6.53 -1.03 10.43
CA ILE A 11 -6.09 -2.39 10.08
C ILE A 11 -4.58 -2.49 10.26
N MET A 12 -3.79 -1.59 9.63
CA MET A 12 -2.32 -1.61 9.71
C MET A 12 -1.82 -1.56 11.15
N ARG A 13 -2.49 -0.80 12.04
CA ARG A 13 -2.12 -0.72 13.46
C ARG A 13 -2.14 -2.07 14.15
N ASN A 14 -3.07 -2.96 13.81
CA ASN A 14 -3.18 -4.29 14.40
C ASN A 14 -2.05 -5.24 13.96
N TYR A 15 -1.33 -4.90 12.88
CA TYR A 15 -0.19 -5.66 12.36
C TYR A 15 1.16 -5.00 12.65
N THR A 16 1.18 -3.89 13.40
CA THR A 16 2.43 -3.24 13.79
C THR A 16 3.25 -4.17 14.68
N LYS A 17 4.49 -4.39 14.29
CA LYS A 17 5.46 -5.20 15.04
C LYS A 17 6.70 -4.36 15.35
N SER A 18 7.13 -4.41 16.62
CA SER A 18 8.40 -3.82 17.02
C SER A 18 9.54 -4.39 16.19
N LYS A 19 10.42 -3.51 15.66
CA LYS A 19 11.52 -3.83 14.73
C LYS A 19 11.08 -4.39 13.37
N GLY A 20 9.79 -4.34 13.04
CA GLY A 20 9.29 -4.70 11.71
C GLY A 20 9.62 -3.66 10.64
N ILE A 21 9.36 -4.03 9.39
CA ILE A 21 9.50 -3.17 8.22
C ILE A 21 8.12 -2.89 7.63
N ALA A 22 7.82 -1.62 7.38
CA ALA A 22 6.61 -1.24 6.66
C ALA A 22 6.95 -0.64 5.28
N VAL A 23 6.06 -0.82 4.30
CA VAL A 23 6.24 -0.31 2.94
C VAL A 23 4.99 0.43 2.49
N ASP A 24 5.17 1.68 2.09
CA ASP A 24 4.19 2.47 1.35
C ASP A 24 4.57 2.46 -0.13
N PHE A 25 3.80 1.76 -0.95
CA PHE A 25 4.12 1.58 -2.37
C PHE A 25 3.69 2.75 -3.25
N THR A 26 2.98 3.74 -2.67
CA THR A 26 2.39 4.88 -3.39
C THR A 26 2.33 6.10 -2.48
N MET A 27 3.51 6.62 -2.09
CA MET A 27 3.62 7.60 -1.01
C MET A 27 2.82 8.90 -1.24
N GLY A 28 2.71 9.37 -2.47
CA GLY A 28 1.92 10.53 -2.83
C GLY A 28 2.20 11.76 -1.96
N ASN A 29 1.18 12.21 -1.20
CA ASN A 29 1.32 13.32 -0.24
C ASN A 29 1.92 12.89 1.13
N GLY A 30 2.27 11.63 1.31
CA GLY A 30 2.99 11.13 2.48
C GLY A 30 2.14 10.82 3.71
N TYR A 31 0.81 10.83 3.63
CA TYR A 31 -0.04 10.61 4.81
C TYR A 31 0.03 9.17 5.34
N ASP A 32 0.05 8.18 4.47
CA ASP A 32 0.20 6.77 4.86
C ASP A 32 1.65 6.50 5.31
N THR A 33 2.63 7.07 4.61
CA THR A 33 4.05 7.04 5.03
C THR A 33 4.22 7.62 6.44
N LEU A 34 3.64 8.79 6.72
CA LEU A 34 3.68 9.41 8.05
C LEU A 34 3.01 8.53 9.10
N PHE A 35 1.82 8.00 8.80
CA PHE A 35 1.12 7.09 9.70
C PHE A 35 2.01 5.89 10.05
N LEU A 36 2.61 5.23 9.08
CA LEU A 36 3.52 4.09 9.31
C LEU A 36 4.76 4.51 10.11
N ALA A 37 5.31 5.71 9.82
CA ALA A 37 6.45 6.24 10.56
C ALA A 37 6.14 6.55 12.03
N GLN A 38 4.90 6.83 12.38
CA GLN A 38 4.45 7.03 13.76
C GLN A 38 4.23 5.72 14.53
N GLN A 39 4.17 4.57 13.83
CA GLN A 39 4.05 3.26 14.49
C GLN A 39 5.43 2.73 14.94
N ASP A 40 5.44 1.62 15.69
CA ASP A 40 6.66 0.99 16.21
C ASP A 40 7.35 0.08 15.20
N PHE A 41 7.56 0.59 13.96
CA PHE A 41 8.40 -0.07 12.96
C PHE A 41 9.86 0.41 13.09
N ALA A 42 10.81 -0.49 12.83
CA ALA A 42 12.23 -0.13 12.77
C ALA A 42 12.53 0.71 11.52
N LYS A 43 11.84 0.45 10.42
CA LYS A 43 12.07 1.11 9.14
C LYS A 43 10.77 1.22 8.35
N VAL A 44 10.59 2.32 7.66
CA VAL A 44 9.56 2.52 6.65
C VAL A 44 10.22 2.78 5.31
N ILE A 45 9.74 2.15 4.26
CA ILE A 45 10.19 2.36 2.88
C ILE A 45 9.00 2.90 2.11
N ALA A 46 9.18 3.99 1.38
CA ALA A 46 8.09 4.63 0.66
C ALA A 46 8.50 4.93 -0.79
N PHE A 47 7.67 4.49 -1.74
CA PHE A 47 7.91 4.61 -3.18
C PHE A 47 7.00 5.63 -3.83
N ASP A 48 7.53 6.39 -4.76
CA ASP A 48 6.78 7.13 -5.77
C ASP A 48 7.69 7.41 -6.97
N ILE A 49 7.13 7.47 -8.17
CA ILE A 49 7.87 7.82 -9.39
C ILE A 49 8.02 9.34 -9.57
N GLN A 50 7.28 10.12 -8.79
CA GLN A 50 7.23 11.58 -8.89
C GLN A 50 8.14 12.23 -7.84
N GLU A 51 9.13 13.00 -8.27
CA GLU A 51 9.98 13.78 -7.36
C GLU A 51 9.18 14.74 -6.48
N GLU A 52 8.08 15.28 -7.00
CA GLU A 52 7.19 16.16 -6.23
C GLU A 52 6.57 15.45 -5.02
N SER A 53 6.13 14.20 -5.18
CA SER A 53 5.64 13.36 -4.08
C SER A 53 6.71 13.16 -3.02
N LEU A 54 7.93 12.88 -3.46
CA LEU A 54 9.08 12.68 -2.57
C LEU A 54 9.40 13.97 -1.78
N MET A 55 9.40 15.13 -2.44
CA MET A 55 9.65 16.42 -1.76
C MET A 55 8.55 16.74 -0.74
N ARG A 56 7.27 16.56 -1.10
CA ARG A 56 6.12 16.79 -0.21
C ARG A 56 6.17 15.88 1.01
N THR A 57 6.39 14.59 0.78
CA THR A 57 6.48 13.58 1.85
C THR A 57 7.66 13.87 2.76
N LYS A 58 8.84 14.23 2.22
CA LYS A 58 10.02 14.61 3.00
C LYS A 58 9.74 15.82 3.90
N ALA A 59 9.13 16.87 3.37
CA ALA A 59 8.77 18.05 4.14
C ALA A 59 7.78 17.73 5.27
N LEU A 60 6.77 16.89 5.00
CA LEU A 60 5.82 16.42 6.00
C LEU A 60 6.52 15.65 7.13
N LEU A 61 7.37 14.68 6.78
CA LEU A 61 8.09 13.86 7.75
C LEU A 61 9.10 14.68 8.57
N GLN A 62 9.74 15.69 8.00
CA GLN A 62 10.61 16.63 8.73
C GLN A 62 9.83 17.43 9.76
N LYS A 63 8.68 18.01 9.35
CA LYS A 63 7.79 18.75 10.24
C LYS A 63 7.33 17.90 11.42
N GLU A 64 6.99 16.64 11.18
CA GLU A 64 6.50 15.68 12.19
C GLU A 64 7.64 14.92 12.91
N LYS A 65 8.91 15.24 12.64
CA LYS A 65 10.11 14.63 13.23
C LYS A 65 10.20 13.10 13.04
N GLN A 66 9.69 12.61 11.92
CA GLN A 66 9.63 11.16 11.60
C GLN A 66 10.58 10.73 10.47
N LEU A 67 11.36 11.65 9.87
CA LEU A 67 12.18 11.34 8.70
C LEU A 67 13.26 10.30 8.96
N ALA A 68 13.81 10.22 10.18
CA ALA A 68 15.01 9.43 10.48
C ALA A 68 14.87 7.92 10.19
N LYS A 69 13.66 7.35 10.27
CA LYS A 69 13.42 5.92 10.01
C LYS A 69 12.76 5.65 8.66
N VAL A 70 12.59 6.67 7.82
CA VAL A 70 11.92 6.54 6.52
C VAL A 70 12.92 6.64 5.38
N ASN A 71 12.90 5.64 4.51
CA ASN A 71 13.60 5.64 3.23
C ASN A 71 12.62 6.08 2.15
N LEU A 72 12.82 7.26 1.57
CA LEU A 72 12.05 7.75 0.43
C LEU A 72 12.74 7.35 -0.86
N ILE A 73 12.03 6.67 -1.75
CA ILE A 73 12.56 6.11 -3.00
C ILE A 73 11.79 6.71 -4.17
N CYS A 74 12.51 7.43 -5.04
CA CYS A 74 11.99 7.95 -6.29
C CYS A 74 12.19 6.90 -7.39
N ASP A 75 11.34 5.85 -7.37
CA ASP A 75 11.39 4.74 -8.33
C ASP A 75 10.01 4.08 -8.41
N GLY A 76 9.80 3.27 -9.45
CA GLY A 76 8.59 2.49 -9.59
C GLY A 76 8.49 1.38 -8.53
N HIS A 77 7.32 1.20 -7.96
CA HIS A 77 7.07 0.17 -6.96
C HIS A 77 7.27 -1.26 -7.50
N GLU A 78 7.29 -1.45 -8.81
CA GLU A 78 7.63 -2.72 -9.46
C GLU A 78 9.10 -3.12 -9.26
N ASN A 79 9.96 -2.20 -8.83
CA ASN A 79 11.38 -2.43 -8.53
C ASN A 79 11.63 -2.76 -7.04
N LEU A 80 10.57 -3.08 -6.28
CA LEU A 80 10.60 -3.41 -4.84
C LEU A 80 11.77 -4.30 -4.42
N ASP A 81 12.05 -5.35 -5.18
CA ASP A 81 13.07 -6.37 -4.88
C ASP A 81 14.52 -5.83 -4.86
N ALA A 82 14.77 -4.66 -5.42
CA ALA A 82 16.05 -3.97 -5.30
C ALA A 82 16.24 -3.28 -3.92
N TYR A 83 15.17 -3.07 -3.15
CA TYR A 83 15.17 -2.24 -1.94
C TYR A 83 14.78 -2.98 -0.67
N VAL A 84 13.98 -4.05 -0.78
CA VAL A 84 13.50 -4.79 0.38
C VAL A 84 13.33 -6.27 0.03
N SER A 85 13.81 -7.14 0.92
CA SER A 85 13.69 -8.59 0.78
C SER A 85 12.48 -9.17 1.53
N ALA A 86 12.05 -8.51 2.61
CA ALA A 86 10.86 -8.87 3.38
C ALA A 86 10.30 -7.67 4.11
N PHE A 87 8.97 -7.64 4.33
CA PHE A 87 8.29 -6.62 5.11
C PHE A 87 7.06 -7.20 5.83
N ASP A 88 6.62 -6.52 6.90
CA ASP A 88 5.50 -6.95 7.74
C ASP A 88 4.18 -6.29 7.36
N VAL A 89 4.21 -5.02 6.98
CA VAL A 89 3.01 -4.25 6.58
C VAL A 89 3.28 -3.52 5.28
N GLY A 90 2.37 -3.66 4.32
CA GLY A 90 2.43 -2.95 3.05
C GLY A 90 1.10 -2.31 2.66
N ILE A 91 1.16 -1.17 1.99
CA ILE A 91 -0.03 -0.50 1.46
C ILE A 91 0.19 -0.01 0.04
N PHE A 92 -0.78 -0.29 -0.83
CA PHE A 92 -0.97 0.35 -2.13
C PHE A 92 -2.24 1.19 -2.11
N ASN A 93 -2.12 2.46 -2.44
CA ASN A 93 -3.24 3.32 -2.78
C ASN A 93 -3.25 3.52 -4.30
N PHE A 94 -4.02 2.69 -5.02
CA PHE A 94 -4.10 2.78 -6.48
C PHE A 94 -4.89 4.01 -6.90
N GLY A 95 -4.34 4.78 -7.83
CA GLY A 95 -5.01 5.97 -8.33
C GLY A 95 -4.03 7.07 -8.72
N TYR A 96 -4.49 8.30 -8.67
CA TYR A 96 -3.70 9.49 -8.97
C TYR A 96 -3.50 10.34 -7.71
N LEU A 97 -2.43 11.12 -7.71
CA LEU A 97 -2.16 12.07 -6.64
C LEU A 97 -3.23 13.18 -6.64
N PRO A 98 -4.01 13.36 -5.56
CA PRO A 98 -4.98 14.44 -5.49
C PRO A 98 -4.32 15.81 -5.71
N GLN A 99 -4.95 16.67 -6.51
CA GLN A 99 -4.50 18.04 -6.81
C GLN A 99 -3.27 18.16 -7.74
N THR A 100 -2.85 17.09 -8.39
CA THR A 100 -1.84 17.13 -9.45
C THR A 100 -2.47 16.80 -10.81
N ASP A 101 -1.65 16.81 -11.85
CA ASP A 101 -2.10 16.41 -13.17
C ASP A 101 -2.59 14.95 -13.14
N LYS A 102 -3.87 14.74 -13.47
CA LYS A 102 -4.50 13.40 -13.48
C LYS A 102 -3.89 12.44 -14.52
N CYS A 103 -2.94 12.92 -15.32
CA CYS A 103 -2.22 12.08 -16.28
C CYS A 103 -1.29 11.07 -15.60
N VAL A 104 -0.85 11.31 -14.36
CA VAL A 104 0.00 10.38 -13.61
C VAL A 104 -0.87 9.59 -12.64
N THR A 105 -1.16 8.36 -13.00
CA THR A 105 -1.91 7.38 -12.20
C THR A 105 -1.16 6.06 -12.20
N THR A 106 -1.41 5.22 -11.20
CA THR A 106 -0.95 3.82 -11.24
C THR A 106 -1.46 3.14 -12.50
N LYS A 107 -0.65 2.25 -13.05
CA LYS A 107 -0.99 1.50 -14.27
C LYS A 107 -1.03 0.02 -13.94
N LEU A 108 -2.07 -0.66 -14.38
CA LEU A 108 -2.24 -2.09 -14.13
C LEU A 108 -1.00 -2.93 -14.48
N ALA A 109 -0.24 -2.55 -15.52
CA ALA A 109 0.95 -3.29 -15.94
C ALA A 109 2.05 -3.30 -14.86
N THR A 110 2.38 -2.15 -14.27
CA THR A 110 3.38 -2.03 -13.19
C THR A 110 2.83 -2.51 -11.86
N SER A 111 1.55 -2.21 -11.56
CA SER A 111 0.87 -2.65 -10.34
C SER A 111 0.82 -4.19 -10.21
N LYS A 112 0.64 -4.92 -11.31
CA LYS A 112 0.68 -6.39 -11.32
C LYS A 112 2.03 -6.92 -10.83
N ILE A 113 3.11 -6.42 -11.42
CA ILE A 113 4.48 -6.83 -11.08
C ILE A 113 4.76 -6.51 -9.62
N ALA A 114 4.42 -5.29 -9.19
CA ALA A 114 4.65 -4.84 -7.83
C ALA A 114 3.91 -5.68 -6.78
N VAL A 115 2.62 -5.97 -7.00
CA VAL A 115 1.83 -6.77 -6.07
C VAL A 115 2.32 -8.22 -6.03
N GLU A 116 2.73 -8.82 -7.15
CA GLU A 116 3.31 -10.17 -7.17
C GLU A 116 4.61 -10.24 -6.36
N LYS A 117 5.51 -9.27 -6.53
CA LYS A 117 6.73 -9.16 -5.73
C LYS A 117 6.43 -8.88 -4.26
N ALA A 118 5.46 -8.01 -3.98
CA ALA A 118 5.03 -7.72 -2.61
C ALA A 118 4.49 -8.96 -1.90
N LEU A 119 3.67 -9.78 -2.56
CA LEU A 119 3.19 -11.05 -1.99
C LEU A 119 4.32 -12.03 -1.71
N ALA A 120 5.36 -12.06 -2.56
CA ALA A 120 6.54 -12.91 -2.34
C ALA A 120 7.37 -12.44 -1.14
N CYS A 121 7.53 -11.12 -0.95
CA CYS A 121 8.30 -10.49 0.12
C CYS A 121 7.51 -10.30 1.43
N LEU A 122 6.18 -10.51 1.44
CA LEU A 122 5.36 -10.35 2.63
C LEU A 122 5.76 -11.39 3.69
N ALA A 123 6.10 -10.95 4.90
CA ALA A 123 6.48 -11.82 6.01
C ALA A 123 5.28 -12.67 6.47
N VAL A 124 5.55 -13.82 7.09
CA VAL A 124 4.51 -14.65 7.74
C VAL A 124 3.84 -13.81 8.84
N HIS A 125 2.52 -13.82 8.89
CA HIS A 125 1.67 -12.95 9.71
C HIS A 125 1.80 -11.45 9.37
N GLY A 126 2.38 -11.11 8.23
CA GLY A 126 2.34 -9.76 7.67
C GLY A 126 1.05 -9.51 6.89
N VAL A 127 0.77 -8.25 6.64
CA VAL A 127 -0.43 -7.80 5.90
C VAL A 127 -0.08 -6.89 4.74
N LEU A 128 -0.71 -7.11 3.60
CA LEU A 128 -0.68 -6.25 2.44
C LEU A 128 -2.10 -5.70 2.19
N LEU A 129 -2.22 -4.38 2.14
CA LEU A 129 -3.47 -3.70 1.83
C LEU A 129 -3.43 -3.13 0.42
N LEU A 130 -4.47 -3.42 -0.37
CA LEU A 130 -4.68 -2.80 -1.67
C LEU A 130 -5.94 -1.94 -1.59
N VAL A 131 -5.79 -0.62 -1.66
CA VAL A 131 -6.92 0.31 -1.72
C VAL A 131 -7.26 0.53 -3.18
N LEU A 132 -8.45 0.09 -3.57
CA LEU A 132 -8.93 0.07 -4.94
C LEU A 132 -9.89 1.25 -5.16
N TYR A 133 -9.66 2.03 -6.22
CA TYR A 133 -10.46 3.20 -6.60
C TYR A 133 -11.10 3.01 -7.98
N PRO A 134 -12.24 2.30 -8.08
CA PRO A 134 -12.85 1.96 -9.37
C PRO A 134 -13.55 3.14 -10.08
N GLY A 135 -13.42 4.36 -9.55
CA GLY A 135 -14.11 5.55 -10.06
C GLY A 135 -13.57 6.12 -11.39
N HIS A 136 -12.48 5.58 -11.94
CA HIS A 136 -11.90 5.93 -13.23
C HIS A 136 -11.45 4.67 -13.97
N GLU A 137 -11.17 4.78 -15.28
CA GLU A 137 -10.98 3.62 -16.16
C GLU A 137 -9.82 2.70 -15.70
N GLU A 138 -8.62 3.27 -15.44
CA GLU A 138 -7.48 2.48 -14.97
C GLU A 138 -7.73 1.88 -13.58
N GLY A 139 -8.28 2.67 -12.64
CA GLY A 139 -8.61 2.16 -11.31
C GLY A 139 -9.68 1.06 -11.33
N LYS A 140 -10.60 1.09 -12.30
CA LYS A 140 -11.54 -0.02 -12.51
C LYS A 140 -10.82 -1.28 -13.00
N LYS A 141 -9.90 -1.14 -13.97
CA LYS A 141 -9.09 -2.27 -14.46
C LYS A 141 -8.26 -2.89 -13.34
N GLU A 142 -7.63 -2.06 -12.49
CA GLU A 142 -6.88 -2.52 -11.32
C GLU A 142 -7.80 -3.23 -10.31
N ALA A 143 -8.95 -2.63 -9.98
CA ALA A 143 -9.90 -3.21 -9.04
C ALA A 143 -10.42 -4.57 -9.51
N ASP A 144 -10.90 -4.66 -10.76
CA ASP A 144 -11.40 -5.90 -11.34
C ASP A 144 -10.31 -6.99 -11.34
N TYR A 145 -9.09 -6.65 -11.77
CA TYR A 145 -7.97 -7.59 -11.79
C TYR A 145 -7.58 -8.10 -10.41
N PHE A 146 -7.39 -7.20 -9.43
CA PHE A 146 -6.92 -7.61 -8.11
C PHE A 146 -7.99 -8.34 -7.31
N LEU A 147 -9.27 -8.05 -7.49
CA LEU A 147 -10.36 -8.82 -6.90
C LEU A 147 -10.37 -10.26 -7.42
N GLU A 148 -10.19 -10.48 -8.73
CA GLU A 148 -10.11 -11.84 -9.29
C GLU A 148 -8.81 -12.55 -8.90
N LYS A 149 -7.67 -11.86 -8.93
CA LYS A 149 -6.38 -12.40 -8.49
C LYS A 149 -6.43 -12.85 -7.02
N ALA A 150 -7.06 -12.04 -6.15
CA ALA A 150 -7.19 -12.35 -4.73
C ALA A 150 -7.99 -13.65 -4.48
N LYS A 151 -9.08 -13.87 -5.21
CA LYS A 151 -9.86 -15.11 -5.13
C LYS A 151 -9.05 -16.35 -5.51
N ALA A 152 -8.06 -16.19 -6.39
CA ALA A 152 -7.22 -17.29 -6.89
C ALA A 152 -5.98 -17.57 -6.00
N LEU A 153 -5.68 -16.74 -5.01
CA LEU A 153 -4.56 -16.96 -4.10
C LEU A 153 -4.79 -18.21 -3.23
N PRO A 154 -3.73 -19.02 -2.96
CA PRO A 154 -3.86 -20.25 -2.18
C PRO A 154 -4.32 -19.97 -0.75
N SER A 155 -5.47 -20.47 -0.34
CA SER A 155 -6.05 -20.28 1.00
C SER A 155 -5.20 -20.83 2.14
N LYS A 156 -4.30 -21.80 1.86
CA LYS A 156 -3.31 -22.28 2.83
C LYS A 156 -2.16 -21.33 3.10
N GLN A 157 -1.98 -20.31 2.24
CA GLN A 157 -0.89 -19.34 2.36
C GLN A 157 -1.38 -17.94 2.67
N PHE A 158 -2.61 -17.60 2.28
CA PHE A 158 -3.17 -16.26 2.43
C PHE A 158 -4.59 -16.31 2.95
N ALA A 159 -4.89 -15.49 3.95
CA ALA A 159 -6.25 -15.13 4.34
C ALA A 159 -6.59 -13.77 3.70
N ILE A 160 -7.77 -13.68 3.09
CA ILE A 160 -8.14 -12.49 2.32
C ILE A 160 -9.50 -12.00 2.76
N CYS A 161 -9.59 -10.69 3.01
CA CYS A 161 -10.84 -9.99 3.29
C CYS A 161 -11.02 -8.85 2.30
N HIS A 162 -12.23 -8.68 1.79
CA HIS A 162 -12.62 -7.51 0.97
C HIS A 162 -13.60 -6.65 1.75
N ILE A 163 -13.24 -5.39 2.00
CA ILE A 163 -14.05 -4.41 2.71
C ILE A 163 -14.57 -3.39 1.70
N ALA A 164 -15.87 -3.38 1.47
CA ALA A 164 -16.53 -2.53 0.49
C ALA A 164 -17.84 -1.95 1.03
N LEU A 165 -18.23 -0.78 0.53
CA LEU A 165 -19.54 -0.18 0.81
C LEU A 165 -20.58 -0.77 -0.13
N MET A 166 -21.46 -1.64 0.40
CA MET A 166 -22.44 -2.41 -0.38
C MET A 166 -23.42 -1.56 -1.20
N ASN A 167 -23.78 -0.40 -0.69
CA ASN A 167 -24.80 0.48 -1.26
C ASN A 167 -24.22 1.68 -2.05
N LYS A 168 -22.92 1.72 -2.28
CA LYS A 168 -22.25 2.79 -3.06
C LYS A 168 -21.53 2.19 -4.25
N LYS A 169 -22.05 2.47 -5.43
CA LYS A 169 -21.38 2.10 -6.69
C LYS A 169 -20.05 2.88 -6.82
N GLN A 170 -19.01 2.22 -7.31
CA GLN A 170 -17.69 2.80 -7.57
C GLN A 170 -17.01 3.46 -6.34
N ALA A 171 -17.47 3.14 -5.12
CA ALA A 171 -16.78 3.57 -3.92
C ALA A 171 -15.44 2.86 -3.78
N PRO A 172 -14.43 3.52 -3.17
CA PRO A 172 -13.20 2.85 -2.80
C PRO A 172 -13.44 1.63 -1.91
N SER A 173 -12.61 0.60 -2.09
CA SER A 173 -12.65 -0.62 -1.26
C SER A 173 -11.24 -1.05 -0.87
N ILE A 174 -11.12 -1.94 0.11
CA ILE A 174 -9.85 -2.43 0.62
C ILE A 174 -9.81 -3.95 0.44
N LEU A 175 -8.79 -4.45 -0.25
CA LEU A 175 -8.35 -5.84 -0.13
C LEU A 175 -7.32 -5.93 0.98
N VAL A 176 -7.57 -6.77 1.96
CA VAL A 176 -6.65 -7.09 3.06
C VAL A 176 -6.14 -8.50 2.81
N ILE A 177 -4.85 -8.65 2.63
CA ILE A 177 -4.18 -9.93 2.33
C ILE A 177 -3.18 -10.22 3.45
N GLU A 178 -3.47 -11.20 4.29
CA GLU A 178 -2.58 -11.64 5.35
C GLU A 178 -1.85 -12.91 4.92
N ARG A 179 -0.53 -12.97 5.11
CA ARG A 179 0.25 -14.18 4.89
C ARG A 179 0.18 -15.09 6.11
N GLN A 180 -0.32 -16.28 5.91
CA GLN A 180 -0.44 -17.31 6.96
C GLN A 180 0.85 -18.15 7.10
N ALA A 181 1.10 -18.69 8.29
CA ALA A 181 2.12 -19.72 8.46
C ALA A 181 1.73 -20.96 7.63
N LYS A 182 2.74 -21.62 7.06
CA LYS A 182 2.50 -22.95 6.46
C LYS A 182 2.05 -23.88 7.58
N GLY A 183 0.83 -24.37 7.51
CA GLY A 183 0.35 -25.46 8.33
C GLY A 183 1.04 -26.77 7.97
#